data_d888e55503487d785f6c790139a239a7
#
_entry.id   d888e55503487d785f6c790139a239a7
#
_cell.length_a   1.000
_cell.length_b   1.000
_cell.length_c   1.000
_cell.angle_alpha   90.00
_cell.angle_beta   90.00
_cell.angle_gamma   90.00
#
_symmetry.space_group_name_H-M   'P 1'
#
loop_
_entity.id
_entity.type
_entity.pdbx_description
1 polymer ?
#
loop_
_entity_poly.entity_id
_entity_poly.type
_entity_poly.pdbx_seq_one_letter_code
_entity_poly.pdbx_strand_id
1 'polypeptide(L)'
;MIKGFGGVFWRTKNLEAVKKWYSDVLQLNIDEWNGTVIKPHPDNETVLSFFQEDDNYFPKEQQVMLNFQVYNLNDTIKHLERLGVPLEKDKESSEFGGFVWIKDPEGRLVELWEKSNG
;
A
#
# COMPACT_ATOMS: atom_id res chain seq x y z
N MET A 1 17.12 -7.15 19.54
CA MET A 1 17.67 -6.11 18.69
C MET A 1 16.56 -5.37 17.93
N ILE A 2 16.06 -5.91 16.84
CA ILE A 2 14.95 -5.25 16.14
C ILE A 2 13.65 -5.50 16.86
N LYS A 3 12.98 -4.43 17.29
CA LYS A 3 11.69 -4.51 17.97
C LYS A 3 10.53 -4.61 16.98
N GLY A 4 10.69 -3.99 15.82
CA GLY A 4 9.68 -3.94 14.78
C GLY A 4 10.04 -2.92 13.73
N PHE A 5 9.13 -2.70 12.79
CA PHE A 5 9.35 -1.76 11.70
C PHE A 5 9.02 -0.34 12.19
N GLY A 6 9.96 0.57 12.05
CA GLY A 6 9.80 1.94 12.55
C GLY A 6 9.05 2.86 11.61
N GLY A 7 9.31 2.73 10.31
CA GLY A 7 8.64 3.57 9.34
C GLY A 7 9.27 3.47 7.96
N VAL A 8 8.63 4.13 7.00
CA VAL A 8 9.08 4.23 5.62
C VAL A 8 9.09 5.70 5.24
N PHE A 9 10.17 6.14 4.60
CA PHE A 9 10.33 7.53 4.18
C PHE A 9 10.81 7.56 2.74
N TRP A 10 10.16 8.39 1.90
CA TRP A 10 10.60 8.55 0.51
C TRP A 10 10.37 9.98 0.03
N ARG A 11 11.04 10.32 -1.06
CA ARG A 11 10.91 11.64 -1.67
C ARG A 11 9.83 11.63 -2.73
N THR A 12 9.18 12.78 -2.91
CA THR A 12 8.16 12.95 -3.93
C THR A 12 8.36 14.31 -4.61
N LYS A 13 8.05 14.37 -5.89
CA LYS A 13 8.14 15.60 -6.68
C LYS A 13 6.96 16.54 -6.45
N ASN A 14 5.83 15.98 -6.00
CA ASN A 14 4.61 16.75 -5.81
C ASN A 14 3.98 16.37 -4.46
N LEU A 15 4.52 16.97 -3.42
CA LEU A 15 4.17 16.65 -2.04
C LEU A 15 2.66 16.81 -1.77
N GLU A 16 2.08 17.93 -2.22
CA GLU A 16 0.67 18.19 -1.92
C GLU A 16 -0.27 17.20 -2.62
N ALA A 17 0.01 16.87 -3.88
CA ALA A 17 -0.79 15.87 -4.61
C ALA A 17 -0.67 14.49 -3.98
N VAL A 18 0.52 14.11 -3.55
CA VAL A 18 0.75 12.81 -2.91
C VAL A 18 0.04 12.74 -1.57
N LYS A 19 0.16 13.77 -0.75
CA LYS A 19 -0.54 13.84 0.55
C LYS A 19 -2.05 13.71 0.36
N LYS A 20 -2.60 14.45 -0.59
CA LYS A 20 -4.04 14.42 -0.86
C LYS A 20 -4.50 13.03 -1.28
N TRP A 21 -3.75 12.39 -2.18
CA TRP A 21 -4.11 11.07 -2.67
C TRP A 21 -4.08 10.02 -1.55
N TYR A 22 -3.01 9.98 -0.76
CA TYR A 22 -2.91 9.02 0.34
C TYR A 22 -3.98 9.25 1.40
N SER A 23 -4.37 10.50 1.61
CA SER A 23 -5.46 10.85 2.52
C SER A 23 -6.82 10.43 1.95
N ASP A 24 -7.13 10.80 0.70
CA ASP A 24 -8.44 10.56 0.10
C ASP A 24 -8.64 9.10 -0.29
N VAL A 25 -7.65 8.49 -0.91
CA VAL A 25 -7.76 7.13 -1.46
C VAL A 25 -7.51 6.08 -0.39
N LEU A 26 -6.45 6.22 0.38
CA LEU A 26 -6.08 5.24 1.39
C LEU A 26 -6.61 5.59 2.78
N GLN A 27 -7.29 6.72 2.91
CA GLN A 27 -7.91 7.16 4.16
C GLN A 27 -6.92 7.30 5.33
N LEU A 28 -5.67 7.65 4.98
CA LEU A 28 -4.66 7.95 5.99
C LEU A 28 -4.84 9.39 6.48
N ASN A 29 -4.66 9.60 7.76
CA ASN A 29 -4.75 10.93 8.34
C ASN A 29 -3.37 11.59 8.27
N ILE A 30 -3.09 12.25 7.13
CA ILE A 30 -1.79 12.89 6.89
C ILE A 30 -1.71 14.20 7.67
N ASP A 31 -0.78 14.28 8.59
CA ASP A 31 -0.58 15.43 9.45
C ASP A 31 0.25 16.53 8.77
N GLU A 32 0.27 17.70 9.40
CA GLU A 32 0.96 18.88 8.85
C GLU A 32 2.47 18.71 8.72
N TRP A 33 3.07 17.74 9.41
CA TRP A 33 4.50 17.43 9.25
C TRP A 33 4.76 16.49 8.06
N ASN A 34 3.74 16.29 7.20
CA ASN A 34 3.83 15.52 5.96
C ASN A 34 3.94 14.01 6.15
N GLY A 35 3.29 13.50 7.17
CA GLY A 35 3.31 12.07 7.43
C GLY A 35 2.21 11.68 8.39
N THR A 36 2.21 10.41 8.76
CA THR A 36 1.24 9.87 9.70
C THR A 36 1.88 8.77 10.53
N VAL A 37 1.33 8.52 11.69
CA VAL A 37 1.70 7.37 12.51
C VAL A 37 0.59 6.34 12.38
N ILE A 38 0.91 5.19 11.80
CA ILE A 38 -0.04 4.10 11.68
C ILE A 38 0.18 3.16 12.86
N LYS A 39 -0.81 3.10 13.75
CA LYS A 39 -0.75 2.16 14.86
C LYS A 39 -1.27 0.82 14.37
N PRO A 40 -0.49 -0.25 14.46
CA PRO A 40 -0.90 -1.52 13.89
C PRO A 40 -2.09 -2.12 14.66
N HIS A 41 -2.99 -2.74 13.92
CA HIS A 41 -4.01 -3.60 14.50
C HIS A 41 -3.29 -4.78 15.18
N PRO A 42 -3.84 -5.37 16.26
CA PRO A 42 -3.19 -6.51 16.94
C PRO A 42 -2.84 -7.68 16.03
N ASP A 43 -3.62 -7.88 14.96
CA ASP A 43 -3.37 -8.97 14.02
C ASP A 43 -2.48 -8.57 12.85
N ASN A 44 -1.98 -7.35 12.84
CA ASN A 44 -1.15 -6.86 11.75
C ASN A 44 0.27 -7.44 11.85
N GLU A 45 0.78 -7.91 10.72
CA GLU A 45 2.15 -8.36 10.58
C GLU A 45 2.82 -7.54 9.49
N THR A 46 4.08 -7.20 9.70
CA THR A 46 4.85 -6.48 8.69
C THR A 46 5.80 -7.46 8.01
N VAL A 47 5.68 -7.56 6.71
CA VAL A 47 6.53 -8.41 5.88
C VAL A 47 7.66 -7.56 5.30
N LEU A 48 8.89 -8.02 5.48
CA LEU A 48 10.05 -7.46 4.81
C LEU A 48 10.58 -8.53 3.87
N SER A 49 10.54 -8.27 2.57
CA SER A 49 10.93 -9.24 1.56
C SER A 49 11.86 -8.62 0.53
N PHE A 50 12.79 -9.41 0.04
CA PHE A 50 13.74 -8.97 -0.97
C PHE A 50 13.45 -9.67 -2.29
N PHE A 51 13.49 -8.91 -3.38
CA PHE A 51 13.28 -9.42 -4.71
C PHE A 51 14.58 -9.32 -5.52
N GLN A 52 14.77 -10.25 -6.45
CA GLN A 52 15.90 -10.17 -7.36
C GLN A 52 15.80 -8.90 -8.21
N GLU A 53 16.93 -8.33 -8.59
CA GLU A 53 16.93 -7.07 -9.32
C GLU A 53 16.20 -7.16 -10.67
N ASP A 54 16.14 -8.35 -11.27
CA ASP A 54 15.46 -8.59 -12.54
C ASP A 54 14.02 -9.10 -12.38
N ASP A 55 13.51 -9.21 -11.16
CA ASP A 55 12.14 -9.61 -10.91
C ASP A 55 11.19 -8.54 -11.43
N ASN A 56 10.03 -8.95 -11.94
CA ASN A 56 9.07 -8.04 -12.53
C ASN A 56 7.75 -7.92 -11.75
N TYR A 57 7.76 -8.27 -10.47
CA TYR A 57 6.57 -8.19 -9.63
C TYR A 57 6.05 -6.75 -9.52
N PHE A 58 6.97 -5.79 -9.46
CA PHE A 58 6.64 -4.36 -9.53
C PHE A 58 7.63 -3.66 -10.45
N PRO A 59 7.34 -2.42 -10.91
CA PRO A 59 8.18 -1.75 -11.91
C PRO A 59 9.64 -1.67 -11.50
N LYS A 60 10.54 -1.95 -12.43
CA LYS A 60 11.99 -2.02 -12.14
C LYS A 60 12.59 -0.70 -11.69
N GLU A 61 12.03 0.42 -12.13
CA GLU A 61 12.45 1.75 -11.71
C GLU A 61 11.96 2.11 -10.31
N GLN A 62 11.07 1.29 -9.74
CA GLN A 62 10.55 1.46 -8.40
C GLN A 62 11.35 0.58 -7.44
N GLN A 63 12.09 1.19 -6.54
CA GLN A 63 12.97 0.47 -5.62
C GLN A 63 12.22 -0.25 -4.51
N VAL A 64 11.11 0.32 -4.07
CA VAL A 64 10.34 -0.19 -2.93
C VAL A 64 8.87 -0.15 -3.30
N MET A 65 8.15 -1.24 -3.02
CA MET A 65 6.70 -1.26 -3.15
C MET A 65 6.07 -1.28 -1.75
N LEU A 66 5.16 -0.36 -1.50
CA LEU A 66 4.39 -0.36 -0.26
C LEU A 66 3.26 -1.38 -0.36
N ASN A 67 3.03 -2.08 0.74
CA ASN A 67 1.90 -2.97 0.91
C ASN A 67 1.17 -2.53 2.17
N PHE A 68 -0.13 -2.27 2.05
CA PHE A 68 -0.97 -1.95 3.20
C PHE A 68 -1.95 -3.09 3.42
N GLN A 69 -2.05 -3.55 4.68
CA GLN A 69 -3.11 -4.49 5.03
C GLN A 69 -4.43 -3.74 5.20
N VAL A 70 -5.50 -4.31 4.67
CA VAL A 70 -6.85 -3.77 4.78
C VAL A 70 -7.73 -4.76 5.54
N TYR A 71 -8.81 -4.24 6.16
CA TYR A 71 -9.74 -5.10 6.90
C TYR A 71 -10.57 -5.96 5.97
N ASN A 72 -11.05 -5.39 4.87
CA ASN A 72 -11.93 -6.09 3.93
C ASN A 72 -11.62 -5.64 2.51
N LEU A 73 -11.09 -6.55 1.70
CA LEU A 73 -10.62 -6.20 0.36
C LEU A 73 -11.78 -5.85 -0.58
N ASN A 74 -12.91 -6.54 -0.47
CA ASN A 74 -14.06 -6.23 -1.31
C ASN A 74 -14.61 -4.84 -1.03
N ASP A 75 -14.68 -4.43 0.24
CA ASP A 75 -15.08 -3.08 0.60
C ASP A 75 -14.07 -2.05 0.10
N THR A 76 -12.80 -2.39 0.17
CA THR A 76 -11.72 -1.54 -0.35
C THR A 76 -11.86 -1.34 -1.85
N ILE A 77 -12.14 -2.41 -2.60
CA ILE A 77 -12.34 -2.35 -4.06
C ILE A 77 -13.52 -1.44 -4.38
N LYS A 78 -14.63 -1.55 -3.64
CA LYS A 78 -15.80 -0.70 -3.85
C LYS A 78 -15.48 0.77 -3.58
N HIS A 79 -14.70 1.04 -2.56
CA HIS A 79 -14.23 2.40 -2.24
C HIS A 79 -13.39 2.96 -3.39
N LEU A 80 -12.46 2.17 -3.92
CA LEU A 80 -11.62 2.58 -5.05
C LEU A 80 -12.46 2.86 -6.30
N GLU A 81 -13.46 2.01 -6.58
CA GLU A 81 -14.38 2.23 -7.70
C GLU A 81 -15.12 3.56 -7.57
N ARG A 82 -15.63 3.88 -6.37
CA ARG A 82 -16.34 5.13 -6.14
C ARG A 82 -15.46 6.36 -6.38
N LEU A 83 -14.16 6.23 -6.13
CA LEU A 83 -13.21 7.32 -6.34
C LEU A 83 -12.62 7.35 -7.74
N GLY A 84 -12.98 6.38 -8.59
CA GLY A 84 -12.43 6.29 -9.94
C GLY A 84 -10.97 5.85 -9.99
N VAL A 85 -10.49 5.14 -8.98
CA VAL A 85 -9.12 4.62 -8.95
C VAL A 85 -9.10 3.23 -9.57
N PRO A 86 -8.46 3.04 -10.72
CA PRO A 86 -8.44 1.75 -11.38
C PRO A 86 -7.51 0.76 -10.69
N LEU A 87 -7.88 -0.52 -10.75
CA LEU A 87 -6.97 -1.60 -10.35
C LEU A 87 -6.01 -1.84 -11.51
N GLU A 88 -4.73 -2.06 -11.19
CA GLU A 88 -3.70 -2.28 -12.22
C GLU A 88 -3.80 -3.66 -12.86
N LYS A 89 -4.39 -4.60 -12.15
CA LYS A 89 -4.73 -5.93 -12.66
C LYS A 89 -5.84 -6.54 -11.81
N ASP A 90 -6.38 -7.66 -12.22
CA ASP A 90 -7.44 -8.33 -11.48
C ASP A 90 -6.99 -8.74 -10.09
N LYS A 91 -7.97 -8.77 -9.17
CA LYS A 91 -7.74 -9.29 -7.82
C LYS A 91 -7.15 -10.69 -7.89
N GLU A 92 -6.11 -10.94 -7.09
CA GLU A 92 -5.52 -12.26 -6.94
C GLU A 92 -5.74 -12.77 -5.53
N SER A 93 -5.93 -14.09 -5.42
CA SER A 93 -6.12 -14.75 -4.14
C SER A 93 -5.15 -15.93 -4.02
N SER A 94 -4.64 -16.14 -2.81
CA SER A 94 -3.73 -17.24 -2.51
C SER A 94 -3.96 -17.69 -1.06
N GLU A 95 -3.13 -18.61 -0.60
CA GLU A 95 -3.15 -19.01 0.80
C GLU A 95 -2.83 -17.87 1.76
N PHE A 96 -2.17 -16.81 1.27
CA PHE A 96 -1.81 -15.64 2.07
C PHE A 96 -2.94 -14.60 2.15
N GLY A 97 -3.98 -14.75 1.37
CA GLY A 97 -5.12 -13.83 1.36
C GLY A 97 -5.41 -13.26 -0.02
N GLY A 98 -6.04 -12.10 -0.06
CA GLY A 98 -6.39 -11.41 -1.29
C GLY A 98 -5.56 -10.17 -1.51
N PHE A 99 -5.28 -9.86 -2.78
CA PHE A 99 -4.40 -8.76 -3.18
C PHE A 99 -5.01 -7.99 -4.33
N VAL A 100 -4.88 -6.66 -4.29
CA VAL A 100 -5.08 -5.78 -5.46
C VAL A 100 -3.95 -4.76 -5.51
N TRP A 101 -3.78 -4.13 -6.68
CA TRP A 101 -2.70 -3.17 -6.94
C TRP A 101 -3.27 -1.92 -7.57
N ILE A 102 -2.80 -0.77 -7.09
CA ILE A 102 -3.18 0.55 -7.62
C ILE A 102 -1.92 1.38 -7.80
N LYS A 103 -2.03 2.51 -8.51
CA LYS A 103 -0.92 3.44 -8.66
C LYS A 103 -1.21 4.75 -7.96
N ASP A 104 -0.20 5.29 -7.29
CA ASP A 104 -0.28 6.61 -6.70
C ASP A 104 -0.07 7.70 -7.77
N PRO A 105 -0.19 9.01 -7.43
CA PRO A 105 -0.06 10.07 -8.44
C PRO A 105 1.29 10.14 -9.15
N GLU A 106 2.32 9.54 -8.60
CA GLU A 106 3.65 9.50 -9.24
C GLU A 106 3.92 8.16 -9.94
N GLY A 107 2.88 7.34 -10.08
CA GLY A 107 2.99 6.06 -10.78
C GLY A 107 3.58 4.94 -9.96
N ARG A 108 3.73 5.11 -8.66
CA ARG A 108 4.21 4.03 -7.79
C ARG A 108 3.12 2.99 -7.62
N LEU A 109 3.46 1.74 -7.85
CA LEU A 109 2.56 0.63 -7.59
C LEU A 109 2.46 0.42 -6.08
N VAL A 110 1.23 0.32 -5.59
CA VAL A 110 0.91 0.08 -4.19
C VAL A 110 0.05 -1.18 -4.11
N GLU A 111 0.42 -2.09 -3.23
CA GLU A 111 -0.30 -3.35 -3.02
C GLU A 111 -1.21 -3.23 -1.79
N LEU A 112 -2.45 -3.68 -1.92
CA LEU A 112 -3.41 -3.74 -0.82
C LEU A 112 -3.73 -5.20 -0.56
N TRP A 113 -3.66 -5.61 0.70
CA TRP A 113 -3.70 -7.00 1.11
C TRP A 113 -4.68 -7.23 2.24
N GLU A 114 -5.62 -8.14 2.02
CA GLU A 114 -6.42 -8.68 3.13
C GLU A 114 -5.84 -10.04 3.49
N LYS A 115 -5.24 -10.13 4.68
CA LYS A 115 -4.60 -11.34 5.16
C LYS A 115 -5.64 -12.45 5.34
N SER A 116 -5.28 -13.67 4.97
CA SER A 116 -6.15 -14.81 5.21
C SER A 116 -6.27 -15.10 6.70
N ASN A 117 -7.42 -15.67 7.11
CA ASN A 117 -7.68 -15.99 8.51
C ASN A 117 -7.17 -17.38 8.91
N GLY A 118 -6.55 -18.08 7.99
CA GLY A 118 -6.18 -19.46 8.21
C GLY A 118 -4.68 -19.74 8.21
#